data_16a9ff21e81f5a460fa03c1f30c8a4ae
#
_entry.id   16a9ff21e81f5a460fa03c1f30c8a4ae
#
_cell.length_a   1.000
_cell.length_b   1.000
_cell.length_c   1.000
_cell.angle_alpha   90.00
_cell.angle_beta   90.00
_cell.angle_gamma   90.00
#
_symmetry.space_group_name_H-M   'P 1'
#
loop_
_entity.id
_entity.type
_entity.pdbx_description
1 polymer ?
#
loop_
_entity_poly.entity_id
_entity_poly.type
_entity_poly.pdbx_seq_one_letter_code
_entity_poly.pdbx_strand_id
1 'polypeptide(L)'
;YEDPMILAMNLFEDPEENKEFLASRIGFTDTEIERIYQNYRPLGACSGYIWNDIKTLTNGDIEQALEFIQVVPVPILESLGTITGKYPAKDKITSSAVDLLGEESIQRLLHITDTNNPYRYDLRRGALARVAGGGIHFSDEMYKNKKDLVQVYLGVIQNREIELDGYKWPIDSLIVATSNSQEFNQILSEKEEAPIIDRCRICYVSHNTNYKLQQELTSYAIGSQAKTTFEGEDLHQDPNLNYAASVAVVLTRLPRTEKLTPIETMKLSAGEVAGEKSIKTLTEVIDTLNQESDVTKRFGQKGLGQRNLGRAIQLMVESSETNEGRCMFAYDFFNALERTILDYVTDANDRAKYLEDLKIAKGLYRERIMTEMFNAYMDEPQAIRKDVLNYVNMIIGIDAENLGPDKMWKYKDPQTGELRALKIDERFINS
;
A
#
# COMPACT_ATOMS: atom_id res chain seq x y z
N TYR A 1 -6.56 16.98 -28.95
CA TYR A 1 -7.75 17.84 -28.92
C TYR A 1 -7.91 18.30 -27.50
N GLU A 2 -7.73 19.59 -27.27
CA GLU A 2 -8.04 20.19 -26.00
C GLU A 2 -9.56 20.18 -25.82
N ASP A 3 -9.99 19.90 -24.61
CA ASP A 3 -11.41 19.85 -24.29
C ASP A 3 -12.03 21.22 -24.55
N PRO A 4 -13.03 21.34 -25.43
CA PRO A 4 -13.70 22.62 -25.74
C PRO A 4 -14.30 23.31 -24.52
N MET A 5 -14.68 22.59 -23.48
CA MET A 5 -15.14 23.17 -22.21
C MET A 5 -14.08 24.01 -21.51
N ILE A 6 -12.81 23.62 -21.64
CA ILE A 6 -11.69 24.37 -21.08
C ILE A 6 -11.64 25.77 -21.72
N LEU A 7 -11.93 25.85 -22.99
CA LEU A 7 -11.98 27.09 -23.75
C LEU A 7 -13.06 28.01 -23.21
N ALA A 8 -14.26 27.50 -23.03
CA ALA A 8 -15.43 28.28 -22.57
C ALA A 8 -15.19 28.81 -21.13
N MET A 9 -14.54 28.05 -20.28
CA MET A 9 -14.32 28.43 -18.88
C MET A 9 -13.16 29.42 -18.66
N ASN A 10 -12.27 29.56 -19.65
CA ASN A 10 -11.18 30.53 -19.62
C ASN A 10 -11.44 31.77 -20.50
N LEU A 11 -12.66 31.98 -20.93
CA LEU A 11 -13.01 33.14 -21.76
C LEU A 11 -12.86 34.48 -21.03
N PHE A 12 -13.12 34.50 -19.74
CA PHE A 12 -13.05 35.68 -18.90
C PHE A 12 -12.03 35.45 -17.77
N GLU A 13 -11.35 36.51 -17.37
CA GLU A 13 -10.43 36.48 -16.23
C GLU A 13 -11.18 36.34 -14.90
N ASP A 14 -12.42 36.90 -14.84
CA ASP A 14 -13.26 36.81 -13.65
C ASP A 14 -14.13 35.54 -13.68
N PRO A 15 -13.99 34.64 -12.67
CA PRO A 15 -14.82 33.44 -12.55
C PRO A 15 -16.32 33.72 -12.42
N GLU A 16 -16.73 34.83 -11.82
CA GLU A 16 -18.13 35.18 -11.66
C GLU A 16 -18.72 35.65 -12.98
N GLU A 17 -17.98 36.39 -13.82
CA GLU A 17 -18.38 36.77 -15.17
C GLU A 17 -18.57 35.53 -16.06
N ASN A 18 -17.72 34.52 -15.93
CA ASN A 18 -17.90 33.24 -16.61
C ASN A 18 -19.19 32.53 -16.19
N LYS A 19 -19.52 32.50 -14.91
CA LYS A 19 -20.77 31.90 -14.43
C LYS A 19 -22.00 32.63 -14.95
N GLU A 20 -21.99 33.96 -14.90
CA GLU A 20 -23.07 34.77 -15.42
C GLU A 20 -23.28 34.55 -16.91
N PHE A 21 -22.20 34.45 -17.67
CA PHE A 21 -22.24 34.14 -19.09
C PHE A 21 -22.85 32.77 -19.38
N LEU A 22 -22.42 31.72 -18.66
CA LEU A 22 -22.95 30.37 -18.80
C LEU A 22 -24.45 30.30 -18.47
N ALA A 23 -24.91 31.05 -17.47
CA ALA A 23 -26.31 31.11 -17.09
C ALA A 23 -27.16 31.91 -18.10
N SER A 24 -26.69 33.10 -18.48
CA SER A 24 -27.50 34.05 -19.25
C SER A 24 -27.52 33.79 -20.76
N ARG A 25 -26.40 33.26 -21.30
CA ARG A 25 -26.22 33.06 -22.75
C ARG A 25 -26.40 31.65 -23.21
N ILE A 26 -25.89 30.69 -22.42
CA ILE A 26 -25.99 29.26 -22.76
C ILE A 26 -27.23 28.63 -22.11
N GLY A 27 -27.76 29.25 -21.05
CA GLY A 27 -28.99 28.81 -20.38
C GLY A 27 -28.78 27.67 -19.39
N PHE A 28 -27.54 27.47 -18.89
CA PHE A 28 -27.30 26.52 -17.81
C PHE A 28 -27.90 27.02 -16.50
N THR A 29 -28.47 26.11 -15.76
CA THR A 29 -28.93 26.35 -14.39
C THR A 29 -27.77 26.45 -13.41
N ASP A 30 -27.94 27.15 -12.30
CA ASP A 30 -26.91 27.27 -11.26
C ASP A 30 -26.36 25.91 -10.81
N THR A 31 -27.23 24.91 -10.72
CA THR A 31 -26.84 23.55 -10.36
C THR A 31 -25.95 22.88 -11.43
N GLU A 32 -26.23 23.13 -12.70
CA GLU A 32 -25.40 22.61 -13.79
C GLU A 32 -24.06 23.34 -13.85
N ILE A 33 -24.05 24.64 -13.61
CA ILE A 33 -22.84 25.46 -13.53
C ILE A 33 -21.96 24.98 -12.36
N GLU A 34 -22.54 24.82 -11.17
CA GLU A 34 -21.80 24.27 -10.03
C GLU A 34 -21.22 22.86 -10.33
N ARG A 35 -22.01 22.02 -10.97
CA ARG A 35 -21.56 20.67 -11.37
C ARG A 35 -20.42 20.72 -12.39
N ILE A 36 -20.49 21.64 -13.33
CA ILE A 36 -19.43 21.92 -14.29
C ILE A 36 -18.15 22.34 -13.56
N TYR A 37 -18.23 23.30 -12.65
CA TYR A 37 -17.08 23.81 -11.89
C TYR A 37 -16.49 22.77 -10.92
N GLN A 38 -17.31 21.86 -10.40
CA GLN A 38 -16.84 20.76 -9.55
C GLN A 38 -16.15 19.65 -10.33
N ASN A 39 -16.61 19.34 -11.55
CA ASN A 39 -16.15 18.20 -12.33
C ASN A 39 -15.17 18.57 -13.43
N TYR A 40 -15.23 19.80 -13.93
CA TYR A 40 -14.44 20.27 -15.05
C TYR A 40 -13.70 21.55 -14.66
N ARG A 41 -12.53 21.38 -14.09
CA ARG A 41 -11.65 22.52 -13.86
C ARG A 41 -10.94 22.88 -15.16
N PRO A 42 -10.85 24.15 -15.50
CA PRO A 42 -10.14 24.58 -16.71
C PRO A 42 -8.66 24.17 -16.64
N LEU A 43 -8.16 23.57 -17.71
CA LEU A 43 -6.77 23.07 -17.82
C LEU A 43 -5.76 24.16 -18.18
N GLY A 44 -6.03 25.42 -17.92
CA GLY A 44 -5.16 26.53 -18.26
C GLY A 44 -5.49 27.17 -19.61
N ALA A 45 -4.56 27.93 -20.12
CA ALA A 45 -4.76 28.69 -21.39
C ALA A 45 -4.90 27.73 -22.58
N CYS A 46 -5.81 28.06 -23.46
CA CYS A 46 -5.95 27.42 -24.76
C CYS A 46 -4.68 27.52 -25.60
N SER A 47 -4.42 26.52 -26.41
CA SER A 47 -3.34 26.66 -27.41
C SER A 47 -3.63 27.82 -28.36
N GLY A 48 -2.59 28.57 -28.69
CA GLY A 48 -2.72 29.80 -29.50
C GLY A 48 -3.38 29.56 -30.85
N TYR A 49 -3.25 28.36 -31.44
CA TYR A 49 -3.85 28.07 -32.73
C TYR A 49 -5.35 27.84 -32.63
N ILE A 50 -5.86 27.15 -31.62
CA ILE A 50 -7.32 26.97 -31.40
C ILE A 50 -7.98 28.32 -31.18
N TRP A 51 -7.36 29.16 -30.34
CA TRP A 51 -7.86 30.51 -30.09
C TRP A 51 -7.90 31.36 -31.36
N ASN A 52 -6.88 31.25 -32.22
CA ASN A 52 -6.83 31.96 -33.48
C ASN A 52 -7.88 31.45 -34.49
N ASP A 53 -8.15 30.16 -34.54
CA ASP A 53 -9.19 29.58 -35.38
C ASP A 53 -10.57 30.04 -34.94
N ILE A 54 -10.87 30.00 -33.66
CA ILE A 54 -12.14 30.51 -33.12
C ILE A 54 -12.31 31.98 -33.42
N LYS A 55 -11.28 32.78 -33.17
CA LYS A 55 -11.30 34.21 -33.46
C LYS A 55 -11.53 34.50 -34.95
N THR A 56 -10.94 33.69 -35.82
CA THR A 56 -11.11 33.84 -37.28
C THR A 56 -12.51 33.42 -37.75
N LEU A 57 -13.03 32.30 -37.23
CA LEU A 57 -14.36 31.79 -37.57
C LEU A 57 -15.50 32.71 -37.12
N THR A 58 -15.32 33.34 -35.97
CA THR A 58 -16.34 34.16 -35.33
C THR A 58 -16.12 35.66 -35.50
N ASN A 59 -15.14 36.08 -36.32
CA ASN A 59 -14.73 37.50 -36.46
C ASN A 59 -14.43 38.18 -35.12
N GLY A 60 -13.97 37.41 -34.13
CA GLY A 60 -13.70 37.86 -32.76
C GLY A 60 -14.93 37.90 -31.84
N ASP A 61 -16.07 37.45 -32.31
CA ASP A 61 -17.28 37.33 -31.50
C ASP A 61 -17.23 36.05 -30.67
N ILE A 62 -17.06 36.22 -29.38
CA ILE A 62 -16.91 35.11 -28.42
C ILE A 62 -18.25 34.39 -28.22
N GLU A 63 -19.38 35.10 -28.28
CA GLU A 63 -20.70 34.48 -28.13
C GLU A 63 -20.98 33.47 -29.24
N GLN A 64 -20.60 33.81 -30.47
CA GLN A 64 -20.70 32.88 -31.60
C GLN A 64 -19.70 31.74 -31.50
N ALA A 65 -18.54 31.96 -30.88
CA ALA A 65 -17.55 30.92 -30.68
C ALA A 65 -18.08 29.76 -29.83
N LEU A 66 -18.90 30.04 -28.83
CA LEU A 66 -19.47 29.03 -27.94
C LEU A 66 -20.47 28.10 -28.63
N GLU A 67 -21.11 28.53 -29.74
CA GLU A 67 -22.02 27.70 -30.53
C GLU A 67 -21.27 26.52 -31.23
N PHE A 68 -19.98 26.67 -31.45
CA PHE A 68 -19.13 25.63 -32.08
C PHE A 68 -18.45 24.71 -31.10
N ILE A 69 -18.57 24.96 -29.78
CA ILE A 69 -17.90 24.18 -28.76
C ILE A 69 -18.72 22.94 -28.39
N GLN A 70 -18.17 21.78 -28.67
CA GLN A 70 -18.76 20.50 -28.26
C GLN A 70 -18.09 20.01 -26.99
N VAL A 71 -18.89 19.66 -25.98
CA VAL A 71 -18.41 19.08 -24.74
C VAL A 71 -18.49 17.56 -24.81
N VAL A 72 -17.36 16.92 -24.64
CA VAL A 72 -17.29 15.46 -24.60
C VAL A 72 -16.83 15.05 -23.20
N PRO A 73 -17.58 14.20 -22.47
CA PRO A 73 -17.10 13.63 -21.22
C PRO A 73 -15.89 12.73 -21.51
N VAL A 74 -14.74 13.09 -20.97
CA VAL A 74 -13.52 12.30 -21.10
C VAL A 74 -13.38 11.45 -19.85
N PRO A 75 -13.39 10.09 -19.97
CA PRO A 75 -13.18 9.24 -18.82
C PRO A 75 -11.74 9.39 -18.31
N ILE A 76 -11.58 9.42 -16.99
CA ILE A 76 -10.28 9.44 -16.35
C ILE A 76 -9.69 8.04 -16.49
N LEU A 77 -8.84 7.82 -17.50
CA LEU A 77 -8.16 6.55 -17.75
C LEU A 77 -6.66 6.79 -17.81
N GLU A 78 -5.93 6.05 -16.97
CA GLU A 78 -4.45 6.08 -16.98
C GLU A 78 -3.89 5.73 -18.36
N SER A 79 -4.52 4.78 -19.05
CA SER A 79 -4.12 4.33 -20.40
C SER A 79 -4.21 5.42 -21.47
N LEU A 80 -5.12 6.39 -21.30
CA LEU A 80 -5.27 7.52 -22.23
C LEU A 80 -4.40 8.71 -21.83
N GLY A 81 -3.78 8.68 -20.64
CA GLY A 81 -2.96 9.77 -20.10
C GLY A 81 -3.75 11.08 -19.90
N THR A 82 -5.08 10.98 -19.75
CA THR A 82 -5.96 12.12 -19.48
C THR A 82 -6.16 12.28 -17.98
N ILE A 83 -5.91 13.49 -17.46
CA ILE A 83 -6.11 13.88 -16.05
C ILE A 83 -5.19 13.11 -15.07
N THR A 84 -4.52 12.03 -15.50
CA THR A 84 -3.53 11.29 -14.73
C THR A 84 -2.17 11.34 -15.41
N GLY A 85 -1.17 11.81 -14.70
CA GLY A 85 0.22 11.88 -15.19
C GLY A 85 1.13 11.03 -14.31
N LYS A 86 1.65 9.93 -14.83
CA LYS A 86 2.64 9.11 -14.13
C LYS A 86 4.03 9.45 -14.61
N TYR A 87 4.93 9.73 -13.66
CA TYR A 87 6.34 9.92 -13.91
C TYR A 87 7.12 8.89 -13.08
N PRO A 88 7.57 7.79 -13.71
CA PRO A 88 8.38 6.79 -13.02
C PRO A 88 9.79 7.35 -12.77
N ALA A 89 10.43 6.90 -11.70
CA ALA A 89 11.83 7.22 -11.47
C ALA A 89 12.66 6.73 -12.64
N LYS A 90 13.45 7.64 -13.19
CA LYS A 90 14.50 7.31 -14.15
C LYS A 90 15.84 7.43 -13.43
N ASP A 91 16.86 6.77 -13.97
CA ASP A 91 18.19 6.97 -13.43
C ASP A 91 18.62 8.45 -13.62
N LYS A 92 19.60 8.89 -12.82
CA LYS A 92 20.07 10.29 -12.85
C LYS A 92 20.67 10.72 -14.20
N ILE A 93 20.92 9.77 -15.10
CA ILE A 93 21.51 10.06 -16.42
C ILE A 93 20.39 10.32 -17.43
N THR A 94 19.33 9.51 -17.44
CA THR A 94 18.26 9.55 -18.42
C THR A 94 17.07 10.41 -18.01
N SER A 95 17.00 10.88 -16.76
CA SER A 95 15.93 11.76 -16.30
C SER A 95 16.02 13.12 -17.03
N SER A 96 14.93 13.50 -17.70
CA SER A 96 14.82 14.75 -18.47
C SER A 96 13.67 15.61 -17.99
N ALA A 97 13.88 16.92 -17.93
CA ALA A 97 12.81 17.88 -17.66
C ALA A 97 11.73 17.83 -18.76
N VAL A 98 12.11 17.48 -19.98
CA VAL A 98 11.20 17.35 -21.13
C VAL A 98 10.09 16.30 -20.88
N ASP A 99 10.44 15.16 -20.30
CA ASP A 99 9.43 14.12 -20.01
C ASP A 99 8.43 14.55 -18.93
N LEU A 100 8.85 15.42 -18.02
CA LEU A 100 8.05 15.95 -16.94
C LEU A 100 7.22 17.17 -17.38
N LEU A 101 7.88 18.15 -18.01
CA LEU A 101 7.29 19.43 -18.37
C LEU A 101 6.73 19.41 -19.80
N GLY A 102 7.52 18.89 -20.73
CA GLY A 102 7.25 18.93 -22.16
C GLY A 102 8.33 19.69 -22.94
N GLU A 103 8.10 19.80 -24.22
CA GLU A 103 8.98 20.52 -25.16
C GLU A 103 8.16 21.08 -26.33
N GLU A 104 8.69 22.11 -26.97
CA GLU A 104 8.10 22.57 -28.24
C GLU A 104 8.30 21.53 -29.34
N SER A 105 7.29 21.40 -30.21
CA SER A 105 7.31 20.48 -31.35
C SER A 105 8.30 20.96 -32.40
N ILE A 106 9.50 20.40 -32.41
CA ILE A 106 10.55 20.72 -33.39
C ILE A 106 10.04 20.49 -34.82
N GLN A 107 9.19 19.50 -35.05
CA GLN A 107 8.64 19.22 -36.39
C GLN A 107 7.81 20.40 -36.91
N ARG A 108 6.94 20.98 -36.08
CA ARG A 108 6.14 22.16 -36.48
C ARG A 108 7.02 23.38 -36.67
N LEU A 109 7.98 23.61 -35.81
CA LEU A 109 8.97 24.69 -35.94
C LEU A 109 9.72 24.64 -37.26
N LEU A 110 10.04 23.45 -37.77
CA LEU A 110 10.77 23.27 -39.02
C LEU A 110 9.85 23.35 -40.25
N HIS A 111 8.63 22.90 -40.18
CA HIS A 111 7.71 22.87 -41.32
C HIS A 111 6.98 24.20 -41.53
N ILE A 112 6.70 24.93 -40.49
CA ILE A 112 6.02 26.23 -40.56
C ILE A 112 7.06 27.34 -40.42
N THR A 113 7.44 27.95 -41.52
CA THR A 113 8.50 28.97 -41.56
C THR A 113 7.98 30.36 -41.16
N ASP A 114 6.68 30.62 -41.30
CA ASP A 114 6.07 31.87 -40.88
C ASP A 114 6.06 31.97 -39.35
N THR A 115 6.78 32.97 -38.81
CA THR A 115 6.91 33.19 -37.36
C THR A 115 5.63 33.74 -36.74
N ASN A 116 4.72 34.29 -37.53
CA ASN A 116 3.43 34.83 -37.07
C ASN A 116 2.32 33.77 -37.11
N ASN A 117 2.59 32.59 -37.67
CA ASN A 117 1.61 31.52 -37.73
C ASN A 117 1.50 30.83 -36.34
N PRO A 118 0.34 30.91 -35.68
CA PRO A 118 0.15 30.35 -34.34
C PRO A 118 0.32 28.81 -34.31
N TYR A 119 0.10 28.12 -35.44
CA TYR A 119 0.28 26.67 -35.55
C TYR A 119 1.77 26.23 -35.52
N ARG A 120 2.68 27.17 -35.63
CA ARG A 120 4.12 26.90 -35.52
C ARG A 120 4.52 26.47 -34.12
N TYR A 121 3.86 27.05 -33.12
CA TYR A 121 4.15 26.85 -31.71
C TYR A 121 3.18 25.83 -31.12
N ASP A 122 3.63 24.60 -30.94
CA ASP A 122 2.85 23.52 -30.37
C ASP A 122 3.67 22.83 -29.30
N LEU A 123 3.13 22.81 -28.08
CA LEU A 123 3.78 22.20 -26.92
C LEU A 123 3.40 20.72 -26.81
N ARG A 124 4.41 19.85 -26.93
CA ARG A 124 4.27 18.44 -26.51
C ARG A 124 4.28 18.36 -25.01
N ARG A 125 3.13 18.20 -24.38
CA ARG A 125 2.96 18.23 -22.94
C ARG A 125 3.64 17.02 -22.27
N GLY A 126 4.44 17.26 -21.24
CA GLY A 126 4.99 16.26 -20.34
C GLY A 126 3.98 15.77 -19.29
N ALA A 127 4.42 14.85 -18.45
CA ALA A 127 3.55 14.19 -17.47
C ALA A 127 2.84 15.17 -16.51
N LEU A 128 3.52 16.24 -16.10
CA LEU A 128 2.99 17.26 -15.20
C LEU A 128 2.03 18.22 -15.94
N ALA A 129 2.43 18.67 -17.14
CA ALA A 129 1.61 19.58 -17.93
C ALA A 129 0.29 18.93 -18.41
N ARG A 130 0.24 17.61 -18.59
CA ARG A 130 -0.98 16.88 -18.97
C ARG A 130 -2.06 16.89 -17.90
N VAL A 131 -1.69 17.11 -16.64
CA VAL A 131 -2.61 17.10 -15.49
C VAL A 131 -2.89 18.52 -14.96
N ALA A 132 -2.51 19.54 -15.69
CA ALA A 132 -2.52 20.93 -15.24
C ALA A 132 -3.88 21.45 -14.77
N GLY A 133 -4.98 20.90 -15.23
CA GLY A 133 -6.33 21.40 -14.95
C GLY A 133 -7.12 20.60 -13.91
N GLY A 134 -6.52 20.27 -12.79
CA GLY A 134 -7.21 19.55 -11.71
C GLY A 134 -7.00 18.04 -11.70
N GLY A 135 -5.99 17.54 -12.45
CA GLY A 135 -5.62 16.13 -12.50
C GLY A 135 -4.75 15.67 -11.33
N ILE A 136 -4.35 14.41 -11.40
CA ILE A 136 -3.47 13.76 -10.42
C ILE A 136 -2.13 13.45 -11.08
N HIS A 137 -1.06 14.04 -10.55
CA HIS A 137 0.31 13.68 -10.92
C HIS A 137 0.89 12.69 -9.93
N PHE A 138 1.32 11.53 -10.41
CA PHE A 138 1.97 10.50 -9.61
C PHE A 138 3.45 10.40 -9.95
N SER A 139 4.32 10.80 -9.01
CA SER A 139 5.76 10.68 -9.12
C SER A 139 6.25 9.46 -8.33
N ASP A 140 6.58 8.39 -9.04
CA ASP A 140 7.10 7.17 -8.42
C ASP A 140 8.57 7.31 -8.11
N GLU A 141 8.99 6.98 -6.88
CA GLU A 141 10.36 7.13 -6.38
C GLU A 141 10.96 8.52 -6.67
N MET A 142 10.21 9.56 -6.33
CA MET A 142 10.50 10.96 -6.68
C MET A 142 11.95 11.37 -6.40
N TYR A 143 12.50 10.95 -5.27
CA TYR A 143 13.84 11.37 -4.83
C TYR A 143 15.01 10.60 -5.49
N LYS A 144 14.71 9.62 -6.35
CA LYS A 144 15.74 9.05 -7.24
C LYS A 144 16.10 9.96 -8.41
N ASN A 145 15.22 10.90 -8.74
CA ASN A 145 15.45 11.82 -9.84
C ASN A 145 16.57 12.83 -9.52
N LYS A 146 17.00 13.57 -10.54
CA LYS A 146 17.94 14.70 -10.37
C LYS A 146 17.32 15.77 -9.47
N LYS A 147 18.16 16.46 -8.71
CA LYS A 147 17.71 17.57 -7.83
C LYS A 147 16.97 18.65 -8.59
N ASP A 148 17.40 19.01 -9.79
CA ASP A 148 16.76 20.03 -10.62
C ASP A 148 15.28 19.67 -10.93
N LEU A 149 14.98 18.38 -11.14
CA LEU A 149 13.61 17.92 -11.34
C LEU A 149 12.79 17.96 -10.07
N VAL A 150 13.38 17.68 -8.92
CA VAL A 150 12.72 17.79 -7.61
C VAL A 150 12.37 19.26 -7.33
N GLN A 151 13.22 20.20 -7.73
CA GLN A 151 12.96 21.64 -7.58
C GLN A 151 11.80 22.14 -8.46
N VAL A 152 11.55 21.51 -9.62
CA VAL A 152 10.35 21.82 -10.42
C VAL A 152 9.09 21.62 -9.62
N TYR A 153 9.00 20.51 -8.85
CA TYR A 153 7.86 20.27 -7.99
C TYR A 153 7.68 21.35 -6.92
N LEU A 154 8.78 21.90 -6.40
CA LEU A 154 8.71 23.00 -5.43
C LEU A 154 8.02 24.23 -6.05
N GLY A 155 8.38 24.60 -7.28
CA GLY A 155 7.74 25.69 -8.03
C GLY A 155 6.23 25.46 -8.19
N VAL A 156 5.84 24.25 -8.61
CA VAL A 156 4.43 23.88 -8.78
C VAL A 156 3.66 23.90 -7.45
N ILE A 157 4.22 23.33 -6.38
CA ILE A 157 3.57 23.31 -5.06
C ILE A 157 3.39 24.72 -4.51
N GLN A 158 4.34 25.61 -4.74
CA GLN A 158 4.36 26.95 -4.20
C GLN A 158 3.54 27.94 -5.03
N ASN A 159 3.77 27.98 -6.35
CA ASN A 159 3.28 29.00 -7.24
C ASN A 159 2.09 28.54 -8.09
N ARG A 160 1.81 27.23 -8.11
CA ARG A 160 0.81 26.61 -8.99
C ARG A 160 1.08 26.88 -10.47
N GLU A 161 2.34 27.06 -10.84
CA GLU A 161 2.78 27.31 -12.20
C GLU A 161 4.13 26.65 -12.48
N ILE A 162 4.39 26.40 -13.75
CA ILE A 162 5.73 26.06 -14.28
C ILE A 162 6.13 27.11 -15.30
N GLU A 163 7.41 27.33 -15.42
CA GLU A 163 7.98 28.16 -16.48
C GLU A 163 8.70 27.24 -17.47
N LEU A 164 8.29 27.33 -18.74
CA LEU A 164 8.87 26.56 -19.83
C LEU A 164 9.11 27.48 -21.00
N ASP A 165 10.36 27.60 -21.44
CA ASP A 165 10.76 28.43 -22.60
C ASP A 165 10.25 29.88 -22.52
N GLY A 166 10.18 30.46 -21.31
CA GLY A 166 9.69 31.80 -21.06
C GLY A 166 8.18 31.92 -20.95
N TYR A 167 7.43 30.85 -21.09
CA TYR A 167 5.98 30.80 -20.88
C TYR A 167 5.65 30.26 -19.48
N LYS A 168 4.70 30.92 -18.81
CA LYS A 168 4.16 30.48 -17.53
C LYS A 168 2.91 29.65 -17.77
N TRP A 169 2.91 28.42 -17.26
CA TRP A 169 1.80 27.49 -17.37
C TRP A 169 1.20 27.28 -15.99
N PRO A 170 -0.07 27.59 -15.78
CA PRO A 170 -0.75 27.30 -14.54
C PRO A 170 -0.92 25.78 -14.39
N ILE A 171 -0.60 25.26 -13.21
CA ILE A 171 -0.70 23.83 -12.86
C ILE A 171 -1.54 23.71 -11.61
N ASP A 172 -2.82 23.38 -11.76
CA ASP A 172 -3.70 23.04 -10.64
C ASP A 172 -3.90 21.52 -10.61
N SER A 173 -2.98 20.82 -9.96
CA SER A 173 -3.00 19.36 -9.85
C SER A 173 -2.70 18.90 -8.44
N LEU A 174 -3.20 17.70 -8.11
CA LEU A 174 -2.78 16.97 -6.91
C LEU A 174 -1.51 16.21 -7.24
N ILE A 175 -0.43 16.50 -6.51
CA ILE A 175 0.84 15.77 -6.64
C ILE A 175 0.89 14.70 -5.55
N VAL A 176 1.03 13.44 -5.96
CA VAL A 176 1.27 12.30 -5.10
C VAL A 176 2.62 11.71 -5.46
N ALA A 177 3.49 11.52 -4.47
CA ALA A 177 4.82 10.98 -4.70
C ALA A 177 5.10 9.81 -3.77
N THR A 178 5.91 8.86 -4.23
CA THR A 178 6.47 7.80 -3.39
C THR A 178 7.98 7.97 -3.25
N SER A 179 8.51 7.48 -2.15
CA SER A 179 9.95 7.38 -1.91
C SER A 179 10.24 6.19 -1.01
N ASN A 180 11.42 5.62 -1.13
CA ASN A 180 11.89 4.66 -0.14
C ASN A 180 12.48 5.37 1.09
N SER A 181 12.54 4.65 2.21
CA SER A 181 12.98 5.23 3.49
C SER A 181 14.44 5.68 3.49
N GLN A 182 15.31 5.05 2.70
CA GLN A 182 16.73 5.41 2.62
C GLN A 182 16.93 6.73 1.88
N GLU A 183 16.29 6.88 0.72
CA GLU A 183 16.36 8.12 -0.07
C GLU A 183 15.69 9.27 0.69
N PHE A 184 14.58 8.99 1.36
CA PHE A 184 13.91 9.99 2.17
C PHE A 184 14.77 10.46 3.36
N ASN A 185 15.44 9.55 4.08
CA ASN A 185 16.39 9.91 5.15
C ASN A 185 17.57 10.73 4.62
N GLN A 186 18.06 10.41 3.42
CA GLN A 186 19.12 11.20 2.77
C GLN A 186 18.65 12.63 2.54
N ILE A 187 17.45 12.81 1.97
CA ILE A 187 16.86 14.14 1.72
C ILE A 187 16.65 14.91 3.03
N LEU A 188 16.17 14.25 4.08
CA LEU A 188 16.03 14.87 5.41
C LEU A 188 17.35 15.41 5.97
N SER A 189 18.47 14.81 5.59
CA SER A 189 19.80 15.25 6.01
C SER A 189 20.34 16.44 5.19
N GLU A 190 19.75 16.70 4.00
CA GLU A 190 20.18 17.78 3.09
C GLU A 190 19.38 19.06 3.38
N LYS A 191 20.03 20.09 3.91
CA LYS A 191 19.37 21.36 4.27
C LYS A 191 18.73 22.08 3.08
N GLU A 192 19.22 21.87 1.88
CA GLU A 192 18.72 22.47 0.65
C GLU A 192 17.33 21.96 0.27
N GLU A 193 16.98 20.75 0.68
CA GLU A 193 15.71 20.09 0.34
C GLU A 193 14.62 20.31 1.42
N ALA A 194 14.96 20.91 2.54
CA ALA A 194 14.02 21.21 3.64
C ALA A 194 12.76 21.96 3.15
N PRO A 195 12.82 22.94 2.22
CA PRO A 195 11.64 23.65 1.75
C PRO A 195 10.60 22.77 1.05
N ILE A 196 11.00 21.66 0.42
CA ILE A 196 10.07 20.72 -0.23
C ILE A 196 9.34 19.91 0.82
N ILE A 197 10.08 19.41 1.81
CA ILE A 197 9.55 18.58 2.90
C ILE A 197 8.52 19.35 3.71
N ASP A 198 8.80 20.62 4.03
CA ASP A 198 7.91 21.50 4.80
C ASP A 198 6.55 21.74 4.11
N ARG A 199 6.49 21.57 2.78
CA ARG A 199 5.28 21.77 1.99
C ARG A 199 4.55 20.47 1.65
N CYS A 200 5.14 19.32 1.98
CA CYS A 200 4.58 18.01 1.69
C CYS A 200 3.88 17.43 2.93
N ARG A 201 2.71 16.83 2.70
CA ARG A 201 2.11 15.95 3.71
C ARG A 201 2.75 14.58 3.63
N ILE A 202 3.59 14.26 4.61
CA ILE A 202 4.29 12.98 4.66
C ILE A 202 3.38 11.92 5.30
N CYS A 203 3.21 10.81 4.60
CA CYS A 203 2.50 9.63 5.08
C CYS A 203 3.47 8.45 5.11
N TYR A 204 3.77 7.93 6.30
CA TYR A 204 4.62 6.75 6.44
C TYR A 204 3.77 5.50 6.29
N VAL A 205 4.11 4.68 5.29
CA VAL A 205 3.44 3.40 5.02
C VAL A 205 4.32 2.28 5.54
N SER A 206 3.89 1.61 6.60
CA SER A 206 4.57 0.45 7.16
C SER A 206 4.25 -0.82 6.37
N HIS A 207 5.10 -1.83 6.48
CA HIS A 207 4.74 -3.18 6.08
C HIS A 207 3.52 -3.67 6.87
N ASN A 208 2.74 -4.55 6.28
CA ASN A 208 1.64 -5.21 6.99
C ASN A 208 2.21 -6.06 8.13
N THR A 209 1.81 -5.75 9.36
CA THR A 209 2.22 -6.44 10.60
C THR A 209 1.16 -7.40 11.13
N ASN A 210 -0.02 -7.44 10.50
CA ASN A 210 -1.11 -8.36 10.83
C ASN A 210 -0.98 -9.64 9.99
N TYR A 211 -0.61 -10.75 10.62
CA TYR A 211 -0.38 -12.01 9.91
C TYR A 211 -1.66 -12.61 9.29
N LYS A 212 -2.85 -12.31 9.84
CA LYS A 212 -4.13 -12.76 9.28
C LYS A 212 -4.42 -12.08 7.94
N LEU A 213 -4.25 -10.76 7.87
CA LEU A 213 -4.35 -10.02 6.61
C LEU A 213 -3.23 -10.44 5.62
N GLN A 214 -2.05 -10.77 6.14
CA GLN A 214 -0.96 -11.26 5.31
C GLN A 214 -1.28 -12.61 4.67
N GLN A 215 -2.10 -13.47 5.31
CA GLN A 215 -2.51 -14.75 4.73
C GLN A 215 -3.29 -14.60 3.42
N GLU A 216 -4.12 -13.58 3.29
CA GLU A 216 -4.85 -13.29 2.05
C GLU A 216 -3.87 -12.94 0.92
N LEU A 217 -2.90 -12.06 1.20
CA LEU A 217 -1.86 -11.68 0.24
C LEU A 217 -0.98 -12.87 -0.14
N THR A 218 -0.63 -13.71 0.83
CA THR A 218 0.20 -14.90 0.63
C THR A 218 -0.54 -15.94 -0.21
N SER A 219 -1.82 -16.18 0.07
CA SER A 219 -2.67 -17.10 -0.69
C SER A 219 -2.77 -16.68 -2.16
N TYR A 220 -2.99 -15.38 -2.40
CA TYR A 220 -3.01 -14.83 -3.76
C TYR A 220 -1.66 -15.03 -4.48
N ALA A 221 -0.55 -14.76 -3.79
CA ALA A 221 0.79 -14.90 -4.36
C ALA A 221 1.12 -16.36 -4.70
N ILE A 222 0.80 -17.31 -3.81
CA ILE A 222 0.99 -18.76 -4.04
C ILE A 222 0.12 -19.22 -5.22
N GLY A 223 -1.18 -18.86 -5.22
CA GLY A 223 -2.09 -19.24 -6.28
C GLY A 223 -1.70 -18.69 -7.66
N SER A 224 -1.17 -17.46 -7.70
CA SER A 224 -0.69 -16.85 -8.93
C SER A 224 0.55 -17.58 -9.48
N GLN A 225 1.54 -17.89 -8.63
CA GLN A 225 2.74 -18.61 -9.05
C GLN A 225 2.44 -20.06 -9.44
N ALA A 226 1.64 -20.77 -8.66
CA ALA A 226 1.24 -22.14 -8.98
C ALA A 226 0.53 -22.24 -10.34
N LYS A 227 -0.40 -21.33 -10.65
CA LYS A 227 -1.07 -21.29 -11.95
C LYS A 227 -0.12 -21.06 -13.12
N THR A 228 0.91 -20.25 -12.92
CA THR A 228 1.88 -19.92 -13.97
C THR A 228 2.80 -21.10 -14.25
N THR A 229 3.21 -21.83 -13.22
CA THR A 229 4.20 -22.90 -13.33
C THR A 229 3.59 -24.24 -13.79
N PHE A 230 2.36 -24.54 -13.32
CA PHE A 230 1.73 -25.86 -13.53
C PHE A 230 0.56 -25.87 -14.51
N GLU A 231 0.36 -24.81 -15.30
CA GLU A 231 -0.64 -24.73 -16.37
C GLU A 231 -2.06 -25.22 -15.99
N GLY A 232 -2.44 -25.05 -14.68
CA GLY A 232 -3.77 -25.40 -14.21
C GLY A 232 -3.93 -26.82 -13.66
N GLU A 233 -2.84 -27.57 -13.46
CA GLU A 233 -2.90 -28.82 -12.68
C GLU A 233 -3.13 -28.52 -11.19
N ASP A 234 -3.97 -29.34 -10.55
CA ASP A 234 -4.21 -29.25 -9.10
C ASP A 234 -2.96 -29.72 -8.32
N LEU A 235 -2.32 -28.77 -7.69
CA LEU A 235 -1.20 -29.03 -6.77
C LEU A 235 -1.73 -29.22 -5.36
N HIS A 236 -1.28 -30.28 -4.70
CA HIS A 236 -1.54 -30.42 -3.28
C HIS A 236 -0.80 -29.33 -2.50
N GLN A 237 -1.52 -28.61 -1.66
CA GLN A 237 -1.00 -27.57 -0.80
C GLN A 237 -1.19 -27.97 0.67
N ASP A 238 -0.12 -27.86 1.48
CA ASP A 238 -0.22 -27.95 2.94
C ASP A 238 -1.27 -26.94 3.45
N PRO A 239 -2.29 -27.38 4.20
CA PRO A 239 -3.35 -26.50 4.70
C PRO A 239 -2.82 -25.32 5.53
N ASN A 240 -1.66 -25.49 6.17
CA ASN A 240 -1.03 -24.48 7.00
C ASN A 240 0.05 -23.65 6.30
N LEU A 241 0.28 -23.86 5.00
CA LEU A 241 1.28 -23.13 4.23
C LEU A 241 1.08 -21.62 4.29
N ASN A 242 -0.15 -21.14 4.06
CA ASN A 242 -0.47 -19.71 4.11
C ASN A 242 -0.20 -19.10 5.50
N TYR A 243 -0.53 -19.84 6.56
CA TYR A 243 -0.22 -19.41 7.91
C TYR A 243 1.30 -19.37 8.15
N ALA A 244 1.99 -20.44 7.84
CA ALA A 244 3.44 -20.55 8.04
C ALA A 244 4.21 -19.44 7.32
N ALA A 245 3.89 -19.21 6.05
CA ALA A 245 4.51 -18.18 5.23
C ALA A 245 4.23 -16.77 5.75
N SER A 246 2.97 -16.49 6.15
CA SER A 246 2.57 -15.19 6.65
C SER A 246 3.20 -14.86 8.00
N VAL A 247 3.22 -15.82 8.93
CA VAL A 247 3.87 -15.66 10.23
C VAL A 247 5.37 -15.43 10.06
N ALA A 248 6.05 -16.22 9.20
CA ALA A 248 7.48 -16.07 8.97
C ALA A 248 7.84 -14.67 8.45
N VAL A 249 7.10 -14.16 7.48
CA VAL A 249 7.37 -12.84 6.91
C VAL A 249 7.01 -11.72 7.90
N VAL A 250 5.87 -11.82 8.58
CA VAL A 250 5.42 -10.78 9.53
C VAL A 250 6.39 -10.66 10.70
N LEU A 251 6.88 -11.76 11.26
CA LEU A 251 7.86 -11.70 12.36
C LEU A 251 9.10 -10.88 12.00
N THR A 252 9.60 -10.95 10.76
CA THR A 252 10.75 -10.14 10.32
C THR A 252 10.49 -8.64 10.36
N ARG A 253 9.22 -8.22 10.25
CA ARG A 253 8.77 -6.82 10.22
C ARG A 253 8.57 -6.22 11.60
N LEU A 254 8.51 -7.08 12.62
CA LEU A 254 8.26 -6.63 13.98
C LEU A 254 9.56 -6.21 14.68
N PRO A 255 9.55 -5.08 15.41
CA PRO A 255 10.70 -4.64 16.17
C PRO A 255 10.92 -5.53 17.40
N ARG A 256 12.16 -5.58 17.86
CA ARG A 256 12.52 -6.15 19.17
C ARG A 256 12.40 -5.05 20.23
N THR A 257 11.59 -5.27 21.24
CA THR A 257 11.37 -4.31 22.33
C THR A 257 11.44 -5.00 23.68
N GLU A 258 11.72 -4.24 24.72
CA GLU A 258 11.74 -4.78 26.08
C GLU A 258 10.33 -5.05 26.62
N LYS A 259 9.31 -4.32 26.11
CA LYS A 259 7.92 -4.42 26.60
C LYS A 259 7.16 -5.61 26.01
N LEU A 260 7.46 -6.02 24.79
CA LEU A 260 6.74 -7.05 24.04
C LEU A 260 7.71 -7.97 23.30
N THR A 261 7.49 -9.26 23.41
CA THR A 261 8.15 -10.27 22.58
C THR A 261 7.62 -10.21 21.13
N PRO A 262 8.33 -10.72 20.13
CA PRO A 262 7.85 -10.77 18.75
C PRO A 262 6.51 -11.50 18.60
N ILE A 263 6.30 -12.57 19.36
CA ILE A 263 5.04 -13.34 19.33
C ILE A 263 3.89 -12.53 19.92
N GLU A 264 4.10 -11.85 21.06
CA GLU A 264 3.09 -10.96 21.66
C GLU A 264 2.74 -9.80 20.72
N THR A 265 3.75 -9.17 20.12
CA THR A 265 3.57 -8.09 19.16
C THR A 265 2.76 -8.57 17.95
N MET A 266 3.07 -9.74 17.41
CA MET A 266 2.35 -10.35 16.29
C MET A 266 0.89 -10.63 16.62
N LYS A 267 0.63 -11.26 17.77
CA LYS A 267 -0.73 -11.58 18.24
C LYS A 267 -1.56 -10.32 18.45
N LEU A 268 -1.00 -9.33 19.17
CA LEU A 268 -1.69 -8.05 19.41
C LEU A 268 -1.96 -7.28 18.11
N SER A 269 -1.02 -7.30 17.15
CA SER A 269 -1.22 -6.69 15.82
C SER A 269 -2.33 -7.37 15.01
N ALA A 270 -2.60 -8.64 15.31
CA ALA A 270 -3.70 -9.42 14.71
C ALA A 270 -5.01 -9.36 15.53
N GLY A 271 -5.05 -8.54 16.58
CA GLY A 271 -6.22 -8.42 17.46
C GLY A 271 -6.43 -9.62 18.40
N GLU A 272 -5.37 -10.38 18.68
CA GLU A 272 -5.44 -11.56 19.55
C GLU A 272 -4.95 -11.25 20.96
N VAL A 273 -5.35 -12.10 21.89
CA VAL A 273 -4.86 -12.02 23.28
C VAL A 273 -3.41 -12.52 23.34
N ALA A 274 -2.57 -11.81 24.06
CA ALA A 274 -1.15 -12.13 24.25
C ALA A 274 -0.80 -12.11 25.74
N GLY A 275 -1.21 -13.14 26.48
CA GLY A 275 -1.02 -13.24 27.92
C GLY A 275 -1.64 -12.06 28.68
N GLU A 276 -0.87 -11.41 29.53
CA GLU A 276 -1.30 -10.21 30.28
C GLU A 276 -1.16 -8.91 29.50
N LYS A 277 -0.59 -8.96 28.31
CA LYS A 277 -0.32 -7.78 27.47
C LYS A 277 -1.58 -7.34 26.72
N SER A 278 -1.74 -6.03 26.57
CA SER A 278 -2.92 -5.42 25.97
C SER A 278 -2.58 -4.65 24.69
N ILE A 279 -3.61 -4.33 23.91
CA ILE A 279 -3.50 -3.44 22.74
C ILE A 279 -2.92 -2.08 23.13
N LYS A 280 -3.24 -1.59 24.35
CA LYS A 280 -2.66 -0.36 24.87
C LYS A 280 -1.14 -0.40 24.97
N THR A 281 -0.57 -1.53 25.43
CA THR A 281 0.88 -1.74 25.47
C THR A 281 1.49 -1.69 24.06
N LEU A 282 0.81 -2.29 23.07
CA LEU A 282 1.24 -2.22 21.68
C LEU A 282 1.21 -0.79 21.15
N THR A 283 0.15 -0.03 21.43
CA THR A 283 0.04 1.38 21.01
C THR A 283 1.16 2.22 21.60
N GLU A 284 1.48 2.06 22.87
CA GLU A 284 2.61 2.77 23.51
C GLU A 284 3.96 2.45 22.84
N VAL A 285 4.17 1.18 22.43
CA VAL A 285 5.37 0.78 21.71
C VAL A 285 5.41 1.43 20.31
N ILE A 286 4.30 1.41 19.59
CA ILE A 286 4.18 2.04 18.27
C ILE A 286 4.45 3.54 18.36
N ASP A 287 3.83 4.23 19.31
CA ASP A 287 4.01 5.68 19.50
C ASP A 287 5.46 6.04 19.84
N THR A 288 6.11 5.23 20.69
CA THR A 288 7.52 5.43 21.02
C THR A 288 8.42 5.28 19.81
N LEU A 289 8.23 4.21 19.02
CA LEU A 289 9.06 3.95 17.85
C LEU A 289 8.80 4.94 16.71
N ASN A 290 7.56 5.43 16.57
CA ASN A 290 7.23 6.41 15.53
C ASN A 290 7.82 7.81 15.80
N GLN A 291 8.32 8.07 17.01
CA GLN A 291 9.06 9.29 17.34
C GLN A 291 10.54 9.24 16.94
N GLU A 292 11.05 8.07 16.51
CA GLU A 292 12.42 7.96 16.02
C GLU A 292 12.64 8.87 14.80
N SER A 293 13.75 9.59 14.81
CA SER A 293 14.16 10.46 13.70
C SER A 293 14.48 9.64 12.44
N ASP A 294 15.12 8.49 12.62
CA ASP A 294 15.40 7.54 11.54
C ASP A 294 14.14 6.74 11.20
N VAL A 295 13.56 7.02 10.03
CA VAL A 295 12.34 6.38 9.56
C VAL A 295 12.48 4.86 9.49
N THR A 296 13.66 4.33 9.20
CA THR A 296 13.88 2.87 9.12
C THR A 296 13.71 2.16 10.46
N LYS A 297 13.81 2.89 11.58
CA LYS A 297 13.62 2.34 12.94
C LYS A 297 12.18 2.38 13.43
N ARG A 298 11.29 3.06 12.71
CA ARG A 298 9.88 3.15 13.05
C ARG A 298 9.18 1.81 12.91
N PHE A 299 8.03 1.68 13.58
CA PHE A 299 7.27 0.43 13.60
C PHE A 299 6.91 -0.05 12.20
N GLY A 300 7.25 -1.31 11.88
CA GLY A 300 6.93 -1.95 10.61
C GLY A 300 7.65 -1.39 9.36
N GLN A 301 8.68 -0.55 9.52
CA GLN A 301 9.41 0.01 8.39
C GLN A 301 10.53 -0.91 7.87
N LYS A 302 11.02 -1.82 8.72
CA LYS A 302 11.99 -2.86 8.34
C LYS A 302 11.31 -4.22 8.20
N GLY A 303 11.94 -5.13 7.49
CA GLY A 303 11.51 -6.51 7.33
C GLY A 303 11.45 -6.96 5.88
N LEU A 304 11.06 -8.22 5.67
CA LEU A 304 10.92 -8.78 4.33
C LEU A 304 9.67 -8.21 3.64
N GLY A 305 9.89 -7.62 2.46
CA GLY A 305 8.82 -7.09 1.62
C GLY A 305 8.11 -8.17 0.80
N GLN A 306 7.05 -7.78 0.08
CA GLN A 306 6.29 -8.69 -0.79
C GLN A 306 7.16 -9.27 -1.93
N ARG A 307 8.18 -8.55 -2.40
CA ARG A 307 9.13 -9.05 -3.41
C ARG A 307 9.93 -10.26 -2.89
N ASN A 308 10.36 -10.21 -1.62
CA ASN A 308 11.11 -11.31 -1.00
C ASN A 308 10.20 -12.52 -0.75
N LEU A 309 8.95 -12.27 -0.32
CA LEU A 309 7.92 -13.31 -0.22
C LEU A 309 7.67 -13.96 -1.58
N GLY A 310 7.48 -13.18 -2.64
CA GLY A 310 7.27 -13.70 -4.00
C GLY A 310 8.42 -14.58 -4.49
N ARG A 311 9.67 -14.18 -4.21
CA ARG A 311 10.88 -14.99 -4.53
C ARG A 311 10.91 -16.30 -3.76
N ALA A 312 10.62 -16.27 -2.46
CA ALA A 312 10.57 -17.48 -1.65
C ALA A 312 9.47 -18.44 -2.13
N ILE A 313 8.30 -17.92 -2.52
CA ILE A 313 7.22 -18.71 -3.10
C ILE A 313 7.66 -19.30 -4.44
N GLN A 314 8.30 -18.53 -5.31
CA GLN A 314 8.81 -19.03 -6.58
C GLN A 314 9.81 -20.19 -6.37
N LEU A 315 10.79 -20.02 -5.50
CA LEU A 315 11.77 -21.07 -5.18
C LEU A 315 11.10 -22.32 -4.58
N MET A 316 10.07 -22.15 -3.75
CA MET A 316 9.28 -23.25 -3.20
C MET A 316 8.55 -24.00 -4.31
N VAL A 317 7.88 -23.30 -5.22
CA VAL A 317 7.14 -23.89 -6.34
C VAL A 317 8.08 -24.66 -7.25
N GLU A 318 9.22 -24.07 -7.63
CA GLU A 318 10.25 -24.74 -8.44
C GLU A 318 10.78 -26.02 -7.76
N SER A 319 10.96 -26.01 -6.43
CA SER A 319 11.37 -27.21 -5.71
C SER A 319 10.28 -28.28 -5.63
N SER A 320 9.01 -27.88 -5.66
CA SER A 320 7.86 -28.79 -5.62
C SER A 320 7.64 -29.52 -6.95
N GLU A 321 8.12 -28.99 -8.08
CA GLU A 321 8.09 -29.66 -9.38
C GLU A 321 8.90 -30.95 -9.40
N THR A 322 9.98 -31.01 -8.62
CA THR A 322 10.88 -32.15 -8.56
C THR A 322 10.44 -33.22 -7.56
N ASN A 323 9.44 -32.93 -6.73
CA ASN A 323 8.94 -33.85 -5.72
C ASN A 323 7.96 -34.87 -6.34
N GLU A 324 8.07 -36.15 -6.02
CA GLU A 324 7.24 -37.25 -6.55
C GLU A 324 5.73 -37.03 -6.32
N GLY A 325 5.32 -36.22 -5.35
CA GLY A 325 3.93 -35.95 -5.01
C GLY A 325 3.38 -34.61 -5.49
N ARG A 326 4.19 -33.76 -6.12
CA ARG A 326 3.82 -32.37 -6.52
C ARG A 326 3.08 -31.62 -5.41
N CYS A 327 3.65 -31.64 -4.20
CA CYS A 327 3.08 -31.02 -3.02
C CYS A 327 3.89 -29.80 -2.59
N MET A 328 3.23 -28.72 -2.26
CA MET A 328 3.83 -27.52 -1.66
C MET A 328 3.74 -27.62 -0.14
N PHE A 329 4.85 -27.82 0.53
CA PHE A 329 4.93 -27.94 1.98
C PHE A 329 5.46 -26.65 2.62
N ALA A 330 4.99 -26.36 3.83
CA ALA A 330 5.51 -25.23 4.61
C ALA A 330 7.02 -25.33 4.88
N TYR A 331 7.56 -26.55 4.97
CA TYR A 331 9.01 -26.76 5.14
C TYR A 331 9.81 -26.31 3.92
N ASP A 332 9.30 -26.55 2.70
CA ASP A 332 9.95 -26.12 1.47
C ASP A 332 9.93 -24.59 1.38
N PHE A 333 8.83 -23.97 1.82
CA PHE A 333 8.75 -22.52 1.94
C PHE A 333 9.78 -21.96 2.93
N PHE A 334 9.92 -22.55 4.11
CA PHE A 334 10.93 -22.11 5.09
C PHE A 334 12.36 -22.21 4.55
N ASN A 335 12.68 -23.27 3.81
CA ASN A 335 14.00 -23.43 3.19
C ASN A 335 14.21 -22.39 2.07
N ALA A 336 13.20 -22.14 1.26
CA ALA A 336 13.22 -21.13 0.22
C ALA A 336 13.36 -19.71 0.81
N LEU A 337 12.66 -19.43 1.92
CA LEU A 337 12.76 -18.15 2.61
C LEU A 337 14.12 -17.94 3.25
N GLU A 338 14.68 -18.99 3.87
CA GLU A 338 16.03 -18.96 4.44
C GLU A 338 17.08 -18.64 3.36
N ARG A 339 17.00 -19.29 2.20
CA ARG A 339 17.84 -18.99 1.04
C ARG A 339 17.65 -17.55 0.57
N THR A 340 16.40 -17.09 0.46
CA THR A 340 16.10 -15.70 0.09
C THR A 340 16.70 -14.69 1.07
N ILE A 341 16.67 -14.97 2.38
CA ILE A 341 17.30 -14.11 3.39
C ILE A 341 18.82 -14.06 3.19
N LEU A 342 19.45 -15.21 2.97
CA LEU A 342 20.89 -15.30 2.79
C LEU A 342 21.36 -14.58 1.52
N ASP A 343 20.61 -14.69 0.44
CA ASP A 343 20.99 -14.15 -0.88
C ASP A 343 20.70 -12.65 -1.02
N TYR A 344 19.62 -12.13 -0.41
CA TYR A 344 19.13 -10.78 -0.68
C TYR A 344 19.18 -9.81 0.51
N VAL A 345 19.37 -10.27 1.74
CA VAL A 345 19.53 -9.38 2.89
C VAL A 345 21.00 -9.08 3.09
N THR A 346 21.43 -7.89 2.76
CA THR A 346 22.85 -7.48 2.77
C THR A 346 23.35 -7.13 4.17
N ASP A 347 22.49 -6.50 5.01
CA ASP A 347 22.86 -6.15 6.38
C ASP A 347 22.98 -7.39 7.27
N ALA A 348 24.11 -7.55 7.93
CA ALA A 348 24.41 -8.74 8.72
C ALA A 348 23.52 -8.86 9.98
N ASN A 349 23.16 -7.71 10.59
CA ASN A 349 22.31 -7.70 11.80
C ASN A 349 20.87 -8.03 11.44
N ASP A 350 20.36 -7.44 10.36
CA ASP A 350 19.00 -7.72 9.86
C ASP A 350 18.91 -9.20 9.40
N ARG A 351 19.97 -9.72 8.74
CA ARG A 351 20.04 -11.13 8.34
C ARG A 351 19.98 -12.07 9.55
N ALA A 352 20.79 -11.81 10.57
CA ALA A 352 20.78 -12.62 11.79
C ALA A 352 19.41 -12.58 12.49
N LYS A 353 18.81 -11.39 12.61
CA LYS A 353 17.47 -11.22 13.16
C LYS A 353 16.43 -12.04 12.39
N TYR A 354 16.41 -11.93 11.05
CA TYR A 354 15.40 -12.62 10.24
C TYR A 354 15.54 -14.14 10.28
N LEU A 355 16.76 -14.66 10.38
CA LEU A 355 16.99 -16.09 10.58
C LEU A 355 16.51 -16.57 11.96
N GLU A 356 16.63 -15.74 12.98
CA GLU A 356 16.06 -16.03 14.31
C GLU A 356 14.53 -16.00 14.27
N ASP A 357 13.93 -15.00 13.62
CA ASP A 357 12.47 -14.89 13.42
C ASP A 357 11.93 -16.09 12.64
N LEU A 358 12.69 -16.60 11.67
CA LEU A 358 12.35 -17.81 10.94
C LEU A 358 12.34 -19.07 11.84
N LYS A 359 13.24 -19.16 12.81
CA LYS A 359 13.23 -20.25 13.81
C LYS A 359 11.98 -20.18 14.69
N ILE A 360 11.58 -18.96 15.10
CA ILE A 360 10.35 -18.74 15.86
C ILE A 360 9.13 -19.17 15.02
N ALA A 361 9.08 -18.79 13.74
CA ALA A 361 8.00 -19.19 12.83
C ALA A 361 7.90 -20.71 12.65
N LYS A 362 9.04 -21.40 12.48
CA LYS A 362 9.11 -22.86 12.42
C LYS A 362 8.56 -23.51 13.72
N GLY A 363 8.85 -22.90 14.87
CA GLY A 363 8.31 -23.33 16.17
C GLY A 363 6.79 -23.20 16.25
N LEU A 364 6.24 -22.03 15.90
CA LEU A 364 4.79 -21.77 15.88
C LEU A 364 4.04 -22.68 14.89
N TYR A 365 4.61 -22.92 13.72
CA TYR A 365 4.06 -23.87 12.76
C TYR A 365 4.01 -25.29 13.35
N ARG A 366 5.10 -25.75 14.00
CA ARG A 366 5.15 -27.05 14.66
C ARG A 366 4.10 -27.18 15.75
N GLU A 367 3.97 -26.19 16.63
CA GLU A 367 2.95 -26.17 17.69
C GLU A 367 1.54 -26.26 17.10
N ARG A 368 1.27 -25.53 16.01
CA ARG A 368 -0.02 -25.57 15.32
C ARG A 368 -0.31 -26.96 14.76
N ILE A 369 0.64 -27.56 14.03
CA ILE A 369 0.48 -28.92 13.49
C ILE A 369 0.26 -29.94 14.61
N MET A 370 1.02 -29.86 15.70
CA MET A 370 0.85 -30.75 16.84
C MET A 370 -0.55 -30.63 17.45
N THR A 371 -1.08 -29.39 17.55
CA THR A 371 -2.44 -29.14 18.04
C THR A 371 -3.49 -29.71 17.09
N GLU A 372 -3.32 -29.52 15.78
CA GLU A 372 -4.25 -30.03 14.77
C GLU A 372 -4.22 -31.57 14.71
N MET A 373 -3.03 -32.17 14.78
CA MET A 373 -2.88 -33.62 14.87
C MET A 373 -3.55 -34.17 16.15
N PHE A 374 -3.29 -33.51 17.28
CA PHE A 374 -3.94 -33.90 18.53
C PHE A 374 -5.47 -33.84 18.41
N ASN A 375 -6.00 -32.73 17.88
CA ASN A 375 -7.44 -32.58 17.67
C ASN A 375 -8.01 -33.61 16.68
N ALA A 376 -7.26 -34.01 15.67
CA ALA A 376 -7.66 -35.02 14.70
C ALA A 376 -7.69 -36.47 15.28
N TYR A 377 -6.82 -36.74 16.25
CA TYR A 377 -6.82 -38.03 16.97
C TYR A 377 -7.90 -38.13 18.03
N MET A 378 -8.47 -36.97 18.40
CA MET A 378 -9.47 -36.92 19.46
C MET A 378 -10.86 -36.82 18.84
N ASP A 379 -11.62 -37.92 18.86
CA ASP A 379 -12.96 -38.02 18.26
C ASP A 379 -13.98 -36.99 18.80
N GLU A 380 -13.74 -36.42 20.00
CA GLU A 380 -14.56 -35.37 20.58
C GLU A 380 -13.71 -34.30 21.32
N PRO A 381 -13.22 -33.28 20.64
CA PRO A 381 -12.46 -32.18 21.28
C PRO A 381 -13.21 -31.48 22.42
N GLN A 382 -14.54 -31.46 22.36
CA GLN A 382 -15.39 -30.85 23.41
C GLN A 382 -15.45 -31.70 24.66
N ALA A 383 -15.48 -33.02 24.54
CA ALA A 383 -15.48 -33.95 25.70
C ALA A 383 -14.16 -33.81 26.47
N ILE A 384 -13.02 -33.76 25.77
CA ILE A 384 -11.70 -33.60 26.39
C ILE A 384 -11.56 -32.23 27.04
N ARG A 385 -11.98 -31.15 26.37
CA ARG A 385 -11.99 -29.82 26.98
C ARG A 385 -12.81 -29.81 28.28
N LYS A 386 -13.92 -30.56 28.31
CA LYS A 386 -14.74 -30.75 29.49
C LYS A 386 -13.99 -31.57 30.56
N ASP A 387 -13.30 -32.63 30.15
CA ASP A 387 -12.56 -33.47 31.08
C ASP A 387 -11.33 -32.75 31.65
N VAL A 388 -10.60 -31.97 30.83
CA VAL A 388 -9.53 -31.09 31.30
C VAL A 388 -10.06 -30.01 32.24
N LEU A 389 -11.20 -29.38 31.93
CA LEU A 389 -11.81 -28.38 32.78
C LEU A 389 -12.30 -28.99 34.11
N ASN A 390 -12.86 -30.18 34.05
CA ASN A 390 -13.24 -30.95 35.24
C ASN A 390 -11.99 -31.34 36.07
N TYR A 391 -10.91 -31.68 35.40
CA TYR A 391 -9.62 -31.98 36.00
C TYR A 391 -8.99 -30.77 36.70
N VAL A 392 -8.95 -29.63 36.03
CA VAL A 392 -8.48 -28.36 36.60
C VAL A 392 -9.36 -27.92 37.78
N ASN A 393 -10.68 -28.03 37.66
CA ASN A 393 -11.62 -27.75 38.76
C ASN A 393 -11.45 -28.71 39.92
N MET A 394 -11.07 -29.97 39.64
CA MET A 394 -10.76 -30.94 40.66
C MET A 394 -9.48 -30.57 41.43
N ILE A 395 -8.42 -30.14 40.72
CA ILE A 395 -7.17 -29.69 41.35
C ILE A 395 -7.42 -28.45 42.23
N ILE A 396 -8.19 -27.47 41.73
CA ILE A 396 -8.57 -26.26 42.47
C ILE A 396 -9.45 -26.64 43.65
N GLY A 397 -10.34 -27.63 43.54
CA GLY A 397 -11.23 -28.10 44.60
C GLY A 397 -10.53 -28.96 45.67
N ILE A 398 -9.39 -29.54 45.39
CA ILE A 398 -8.55 -30.29 46.36
C ILE A 398 -7.97 -29.38 47.44
N ASP A 399 -7.65 -28.13 47.10
CA ASP A 399 -7.15 -27.12 48.04
C ASP A 399 -8.24 -26.59 49.00
N ALA A 400 -9.53 -26.87 48.73
CA ALA A 400 -10.66 -26.40 49.50
C ALA A 400 -11.41 -27.55 50.15
N GLU A 401 -10.99 -28.01 51.32
CA GLU A 401 -11.73 -28.77 52.36
C GLU A 401 -12.84 -29.79 51.94
N ASN A 402 -13.01 -30.13 50.69
CA ASN A 402 -14.14 -30.94 50.17
C ASN A 402 -13.81 -32.38 49.80
N LEU A 403 -12.71 -32.92 50.29
CA LEU A 403 -12.41 -34.34 50.16
C LEU A 403 -13.05 -35.11 51.34
N GLY A 404 -14.10 -35.86 51.04
CA GLY A 404 -14.68 -36.78 52.04
C GLY A 404 -13.66 -37.86 52.44
N PRO A 405 -13.91 -38.57 53.55
CA PRO A 405 -13.02 -39.64 54.08
C PRO A 405 -12.71 -40.74 53.06
N ASP A 406 -13.51 -40.83 51.99
CA ASP A 406 -13.36 -41.85 50.94
C ASP A 406 -12.45 -41.43 49.78
N LYS A 407 -11.79 -40.26 49.88
CA LYS A 407 -10.99 -39.66 48.79
C LYS A 407 -11.78 -39.52 47.47
N MET A 408 -13.10 -39.29 47.60
CA MET A 408 -14.02 -39.04 46.48
C MET A 408 -14.32 -37.59 46.38
N TRP A 409 -13.99 -37.00 45.23
CA TRP A 409 -14.38 -35.63 44.90
C TRP A 409 -15.82 -35.64 44.35
N LYS A 410 -16.72 -34.93 45.03
CA LYS A 410 -18.12 -34.79 44.61
C LYS A 410 -18.31 -33.45 43.90
N TYR A 411 -18.70 -33.50 42.66
CA TYR A 411 -18.97 -32.30 41.87
C TYR A 411 -20.36 -32.38 41.22
N LYS A 412 -20.95 -31.22 40.99
CA LYS A 412 -22.25 -31.12 40.30
C LYS A 412 -21.98 -31.00 38.81
N ASP A 413 -22.41 -31.97 38.02
CA ASP A 413 -22.27 -31.96 36.57
C ASP A 413 -22.95 -30.70 36.00
N PRO A 414 -22.22 -29.78 35.36
CA PRO A 414 -22.79 -28.52 34.88
C PRO A 414 -23.82 -28.68 33.75
N GLN A 415 -23.88 -29.85 33.10
CA GLN A 415 -24.85 -30.12 32.02
C GLN A 415 -26.10 -30.84 32.52
N THR A 416 -25.94 -31.78 33.43
CA THR A 416 -27.05 -32.59 33.93
C THR A 416 -27.57 -32.14 35.28
N GLY A 417 -26.79 -31.32 36.00
CA GLY A 417 -27.11 -30.89 37.37
C GLY A 417 -26.99 -32.02 38.42
N GLU A 418 -26.60 -33.24 38.04
CA GLU A 418 -26.47 -34.39 38.93
C GLU A 418 -25.15 -34.35 39.70
N LEU A 419 -25.17 -34.83 40.93
CA LEU A 419 -23.99 -35.02 41.76
C LEU A 419 -23.25 -36.27 41.30
N ARG A 420 -22.04 -36.08 40.77
CA ARG A 420 -21.11 -37.17 40.42
C ARG A 420 -19.95 -37.22 41.37
N ALA A 421 -19.39 -38.42 41.59
CA ALA A 421 -18.27 -38.62 42.44
C ALA A 421 -17.10 -39.29 41.66
N LEU A 422 -15.92 -38.73 41.74
CA LEU A 422 -14.70 -39.21 41.09
C LEU A 422 -13.69 -39.63 42.16
N LYS A 423 -13.15 -40.83 42.05
CA LYS A 423 -12.10 -41.31 42.94
C LYS A 423 -10.78 -40.70 42.55
N ILE A 424 -10.07 -40.04 43.47
CA ILE A 424 -8.81 -39.39 43.24
C ILE A 424 -7.66 -40.37 43.52
N ASP A 425 -6.75 -40.57 42.56
CA ASP A 425 -5.57 -41.42 42.73
C ASP A 425 -4.52 -40.69 43.60
N GLU A 426 -4.03 -41.34 44.63
CA GLU A 426 -3.00 -40.78 45.53
C GLU A 426 -1.70 -40.37 44.84
N ARG A 427 -1.37 -41.00 43.71
CA ARG A 427 -0.19 -40.61 42.91
C ARG A 427 -0.31 -39.21 42.30
N PHE A 428 -1.52 -38.74 42.13
CA PHE A 428 -1.86 -37.46 41.59
C PHE A 428 -1.82 -36.30 42.60
N ILE A 429 -1.99 -36.63 43.89
CA ILE A 429 -1.98 -35.62 44.95
C ILE A 429 -0.56 -35.26 45.35
N ASN A 430 0.42 -36.16 45.08
CA ASN A 430 1.81 -36.05 45.50
C ASN A 430 2.78 -35.70 44.35
N SER A 431 2.28 -35.45 43.11
CA SER A 431 3.05 -34.98 41.96
C SER A 431 2.81 -33.48 41.72
#